data_f26d907f95ef482815bbaf0811a6fba2
#
_entry.id   f26d907f95ef482815bbaf0811a6fba2
#
_cell.length_a   1.000
_cell.length_b   1.000
_cell.length_c   1.000
_cell.angle_alpha   90.00
_cell.angle_beta   90.00
_cell.angle_gamma   90.00
#
_symmetry.space_group_name_H-M   'P 1'
#
loop_
_entity.id
_entity.type
_entity.pdbx_description
1 polymer ?
#
loop_
_entity_poly.entity_id
_entity_poly.type
_entity_poly.pdbx_seq_one_letter_code
_entity_poly.pdbx_strand_id
1 'polypeptide(L)'
;MALNIPVGISNFTEIRSNNYYYVDKTNLIYELLQSPGTEVTMITRPRRFGKTLAMSMLESFFDVRKASKVLFEGLDIMSHQSLCGEWMNKWPVIFVSFRQIDGLDFESACAMLSSVIAELFNEHLYVLDDERITEYQKKTFRNIAAGEATQTELKNSLRLLTTLMNLYYGRQVILLIDEYDVPIAKANAGGYYRQMLDMMKGLMQALKDNCALKFAVVTGCLKIAKESIFTGTNNFVSDSVADSRLTEYFGFVQSEVDEILKDAHILNQSENIRKWYDGYHFGDVDVYCPWDVMNYVLDLQRKPDAKPLSYWKNTSDNAIIRSFIDYAGSSITQKLETLLSGGYIVQQVDENLTYDYLHSSEENLWSILYLTGYLTSVRADELENPLPERFTALTIPNEEIREIYETTVIRWFDESAPKWNRSALFDAVWKGNIQELQGELNRLLRRTISYHDYKEDFYHAFLAGIFAGAGYMVESNKEYGDGRSDVVVKDQINGRVAVFEAKYTRQLEKLECKCDEALNQIENQMYAKQLEEDYDEVLCYGIAFFKKRCMVKNNN
;
A
#
# COMPACT_ATOMS: atom_id res chain seq x y z
N MET A 1 -1.12 32.01 -1.04
CA MET A 1 -2.02 31.56 0.05
C MET A 1 -1.73 30.10 0.33
N ALA A 2 -1.93 29.61 1.53
CA ALA A 2 -1.84 28.17 1.79
C ALA A 2 -2.92 27.44 0.98
N LEU A 3 -2.57 26.30 0.37
CA LEU A 3 -3.54 25.48 -0.33
C LEU A 3 -4.50 24.80 0.66
N ASN A 4 -5.76 24.73 0.32
CA ASN A 4 -6.74 24.00 1.13
C ASN A 4 -6.68 22.51 0.79
N ILE A 5 -5.80 21.77 1.45
CA ILE A 5 -5.48 20.37 1.13
C ILE A 5 -6.53 19.41 1.71
N PRO A 6 -7.19 18.55 0.90
CA PRO A 6 -8.29 17.67 1.34
C PRO A 6 -7.78 16.32 1.86
N VAL A 7 -6.87 16.30 2.84
CA VAL A 7 -6.39 15.03 3.39
C VAL A 7 -7.53 14.27 4.06
N GLY A 8 -7.74 13.02 3.63
CA GLY A 8 -8.78 12.14 4.17
C GLY A 8 -10.18 12.31 3.56
N ILE A 9 -10.38 13.31 2.70
CA ILE A 9 -11.65 13.53 2.01
C ILE A 9 -11.64 12.79 0.68
N SER A 10 -12.60 11.90 0.47
CA SER A 10 -12.77 11.14 -0.78
C SER A 10 -14.10 11.41 -1.49
N ASN A 11 -14.85 12.41 -1.03
CA ASN A 11 -16.11 12.85 -1.65
C ASN A 11 -15.84 14.01 -2.59
N PHE A 12 -16.08 13.80 -3.90
CA PHE A 12 -15.84 14.81 -4.94
C PHE A 12 -16.69 16.07 -4.74
N THR A 13 -17.97 15.91 -4.37
CA THR A 13 -18.87 17.04 -4.11
C THR A 13 -18.36 17.89 -2.96
N GLU A 14 -17.89 17.26 -1.89
CA GLU A 14 -17.32 17.98 -0.72
C GLU A 14 -16.06 18.75 -1.12
N ILE A 15 -15.15 18.12 -1.88
CA ILE A 15 -13.91 18.74 -2.35
C ILE A 15 -14.22 19.99 -3.18
N ARG A 16 -15.10 19.88 -4.15
CA ARG A 16 -15.39 20.99 -5.08
C ARG A 16 -16.24 22.08 -4.43
N SER A 17 -17.21 21.74 -3.58
CA SER A 17 -18.08 22.71 -2.91
C SER A 17 -17.35 23.56 -1.87
N ASN A 18 -16.31 23.01 -1.24
CA ASN A 18 -15.52 23.69 -0.21
C ASN A 18 -14.21 24.29 -0.76
N ASN A 19 -14.03 24.30 -2.08
CA ASN A 19 -12.83 24.83 -2.74
C ASN A 19 -11.52 24.21 -2.18
N TYR A 20 -11.52 22.91 -1.93
CA TYR A 20 -10.30 22.17 -1.65
C TYR A 20 -9.47 22.05 -2.93
N TYR A 21 -8.17 21.91 -2.76
CA TYR A 21 -7.25 21.69 -3.89
C TYR A 21 -7.57 20.35 -4.56
N TYR A 22 -7.79 20.36 -5.84
CA TYR A 22 -8.16 19.18 -6.63
C TYR A 22 -7.27 19.06 -7.85
N VAL A 23 -6.56 17.94 -7.98
CA VAL A 23 -5.84 17.60 -9.21
C VAL A 23 -6.85 16.98 -10.18
N ASP A 24 -6.98 17.57 -11.35
CA ASP A 24 -8.03 17.19 -12.30
C ASP A 24 -7.77 15.82 -12.93
N LYS A 25 -8.66 14.88 -12.65
CA LYS A 25 -8.68 13.52 -13.21
C LYS A 25 -9.99 13.25 -13.97
N THR A 26 -10.74 14.29 -14.33
CA THR A 26 -12.07 14.14 -14.92
C THR A 26 -12.06 13.55 -16.32
N ASN A 27 -10.94 13.57 -17.04
CA ASN A 27 -10.79 12.86 -18.30
C ASN A 27 -10.91 11.34 -18.19
N LEU A 28 -10.83 10.77 -16.98
CA LEU A 28 -11.23 9.38 -16.75
C LEU A 28 -12.62 9.07 -17.28
N ILE A 29 -13.56 10.02 -17.15
CA ILE A 29 -14.94 9.89 -17.69
C ILE A 29 -14.91 9.71 -19.20
N TYR A 30 -14.11 10.52 -19.89
CA TYR A 30 -13.95 10.44 -21.34
C TYR A 30 -13.40 9.07 -21.75
N GLU A 31 -12.32 8.62 -21.13
CA GLU A 31 -11.69 7.33 -21.44
C GLU A 31 -12.62 6.13 -21.20
N LEU A 32 -13.37 6.14 -20.11
CA LEU A 32 -14.36 5.08 -19.84
C LEU A 32 -15.46 5.01 -20.91
N LEU A 33 -15.87 6.16 -21.45
CA LEU A 33 -16.93 6.24 -22.47
C LEU A 33 -16.42 5.99 -23.90
N GLN A 34 -15.10 6.04 -24.15
CA GLN A 34 -14.51 5.71 -25.45
C GLN A 34 -14.44 4.20 -25.74
N SER A 35 -14.75 3.35 -24.78
CA SER A 35 -14.72 1.89 -24.93
C SER A 35 -16.14 1.33 -25.23
N PRO A 36 -16.69 1.52 -26.44
CA PRO A 36 -18.03 1.05 -26.77
C PRO A 36 -18.07 -0.48 -26.71
N GLY A 37 -19.03 -1.01 -25.98
CA GLY A 37 -19.19 -2.46 -25.81
C GLY A 37 -18.53 -3.04 -24.56
N THR A 38 -17.80 -2.27 -23.78
CA THR A 38 -17.38 -2.70 -22.45
C THR A 38 -18.55 -2.58 -21.48
N GLU A 39 -19.00 -3.71 -20.95
CA GLU A 39 -20.08 -3.73 -19.96
C GLU A 39 -19.56 -3.54 -18.53
N VAL A 40 -18.37 -4.06 -18.22
CA VAL A 40 -17.75 -3.94 -16.90
C VAL A 40 -16.28 -3.54 -17.02
N THR A 41 -15.91 -2.43 -16.40
CA THR A 41 -14.52 -2.02 -16.21
C THR A 41 -14.13 -2.25 -14.76
N MET A 42 -13.17 -3.13 -14.54
CA MET A 42 -12.55 -3.32 -13.23
C MET A 42 -11.22 -2.57 -13.16
N ILE A 43 -11.03 -1.79 -12.12
CA ILE A 43 -9.82 -1.01 -11.90
C ILE A 43 -9.19 -1.44 -10.57
N THR A 44 -8.02 -2.05 -10.64
CA THR A 44 -7.29 -2.45 -9.45
C THR A 44 -6.02 -1.61 -9.29
N ARG A 45 -5.93 -0.91 -8.16
CA ARG A 45 -4.78 -0.07 -7.79
C ARG A 45 -4.50 -0.24 -6.31
N PRO A 46 -3.27 0.00 -5.85
CA PRO A 46 -2.95 -0.01 -4.43
C PRO A 46 -3.86 0.94 -3.63
N ARG A 47 -3.86 0.78 -2.33
CA ARG A 47 -4.57 1.73 -1.44
C ARG A 47 -3.99 3.14 -1.59
N ARG A 48 -4.82 4.17 -1.39
CA ARG A 48 -4.43 5.60 -1.42
C ARG A 48 -4.14 6.21 -2.79
N PHE A 49 -4.42 5.48 -3.88
CA PHE A 49 -4.28 5.96 -5.27
C PHE A 49 -5.54 6.61 -5.85
N GLY A 50 -6.45 7.10 -5.04
CA GLY A 50 -7.58 7.93 -5.49
C GLY A 50 -8.83 7.16 -5.98
N LYS A 51 -8.93 5.83 -5.84
CA LYS A 51 -10.05 5.00 -6.32
C LYS A 51 -11.42 5.51 -5.87
N THR A 52 -11.62 5.67 -4.57
CA THR A 52 -12.90 6.12 -3.99
C THR A 52 -13.27 7.52 -4.44
N LEU A 53 -12.29 8.44 -4.59
CA LEU A 53 -12.54 9.79 -5.10
C LEU A 53 -12.99 9.75 -6.56
N ALA A 54 -12.35 8.92 -7.39
CA ALA A 54 -12.75 8.71 -8.77
C ALA A 54 -14.20 8.18 -8.86
N MET A 55 -14.57 7.20 -8.02
CA MET A 55 -15.93 6.67 -7.98
C MET A 55 -16.96 7.73 -7.57
N SER A 56 -16.65 8.57 -6.57
CA SER A 56 -17.50 9.70 -6.15
C SER A 56 -17.63 10.76 -7.26
N MET A 57 -16.56 11.00 -8.04
CA MET A 57 -16.59 11.87 -9.20
C MET A 57 -17.51 11.31 -10.30
N LEU A 58 -17.38 10.02 -10.63
CA LEU A 58 -18.25 9.34 -11.62
C LEU A 58 -19.71 9.40 -11.21
N GLU A 59 -20.02 9.09 -9.95
CA GLU A 59 -21.38 9.22 -9.41
C GLU A 59 -21.90 10.65 -9.55
N SER A 60 -21.12 11.64 -9.19
CA SER A 60 -21.50 13.05 -9.31
C SER A 60 -21.74 13.46 -10.76
N PHE A 61 -20.98 12.91 -11.71
CA PHE A 61 -21.14 13.22 -13.12
C PHE A 61 -22.39 12.58 -13.75
N PHE A 62 -22.64 11.30 -13.49
CA PHE A 62 -23.68 10.55 -14.20
C PHE A 62 -25.06 10.67 -13.56
N ASP A 63 -25.16 10.75 -12.22
CA ASP A 63 -26.43 10.58 -11.51
C ASP A 63 -27.47 11.63 -11.88
N VAL A 64 -28.59 11.16 -12.42
CA VAL A 64 -29.75 11.99 -12.84
C VAL A 64 -30.39 12.74 -11.66
N ARG A 65 -30.18 12.27 -10.43
CA ARG A 65 -30.69 12.92 -9.20
C ARG A 65 -29.87 14.14 -8.80
N LYS A 66 -28.68 14.32 -9.37
CA LYS A 66 -27.74 15.38 -9.01
C LYS A 66 -27.81 16.55 -10.02
N ALA A 67 -27.53 17.75 -9.55
CA ALA A 67 -27.37 18.95 -10.37
C ALA A 67 -25.92 19.44 -10.23
N SER A 68 -24.98 18.60 -10.64
CA SER A 68 -23.56 18.73 -10.30
C SER A 68 -22.73 19.53 -11.30
N LYS A 69 -23.33 20.10 -12.36
CA LYS A 69 -22.60 20.80 -13.42
C LYS A 69 -21.61 21.84 -12.88
N VAL A 70 -22.01 22.60 -11.86
CA VAL A 70 -21.15 23.62 -11.23
C VAL A 70 -19.90 23.05 -10.61
N LEU A 71 -19.92 21.79 -10.15
CA LEU A 71 -18.75 21.12 -9.56
C LEU A 71 -17.68 20.78 -10.61
N PHE A 72 -18.06 20.67 -11.88
CA PHE A 72 -17.19 20.37 -13.00
C PHE A 72 -16.69 21.60 -13.75
N GLU A 73 -17.21 22.80 -13.44
CA GLU A 73 -16.78 24.03 -14.10
C GLU A 73 -15.26 24.23 -13.93
N GLY A 74 -14.60 24.51 -15.06
CA GLY A 74 -13.14 24.68 -15.14
C GLY A 74 -12.34 23.38 -15.18
N LEU A 75 -12.97 22.21 -15.17
CA LEU A 75 -12.30 20.92 -15.28
C LEU A 75 -12.29 20.42 -16.74
N ASP A 76 -11.30 19.59 -17.08
CA ASP A 76 -10.99 19.14 -18.44
C ASP A 76 -12.17 18.46 -19.14
N ILE A 77 -12.98 17.69 -18.43
CA ILE A 77 -14.15 17.02 -18.99
C ILE A 77 -15.15 18.01 -19.64
N MET A 78 -15.18 19.25 -19.16
CA MET A 78 -16.09 20.27 -19.70
C MET A 78 -15.71 20.72 -21.11
N SER A 79 -14.47 20.43 -21.58
CA SER A 79 -14.07 20.63 -22.97
C SER A 79 -14.83 19.72 -23.94
N HIS A 80 -15.29 18.55 -23.46
CA HIS A 80 -16.05 17.55 -24.21
C HIS A 80 -17.57 17.86 -24.20
N GLN A 81 -17.98 19.00 -24.72
CA GLN A 81 -19.36 19.52 -24.62
C GLN A 81 -20.45 18.54 -25.09
N SER A 82 -20.22 17.83 -26.20
CA SER A 82 -21.18 16.85 -26.73
C SER A 82 -21.39 15.69 -25.74
N LEU A 83 -20.29 15.16 -25.18
CA LEU A 83 -20.32 14.09 -24.20
C LEU A 83 -21.02 14.55 -22.91
N CYS A 84 -20.70 15.72 -22.41
CA CYS A 84 -21.35 16.30 -21.24
C CYS A 84 -22.86 16.47 -21.48
N GLY A 85 -23.26 16.90 -22.67
CA GLY A 85 -24.68 17.07 -23.05
C GLY A 85 -25.46 15.76 -23.05
N GLU A 86 -24.81 14.65 -23.41
CA GLU A 86 -25.43 13.32 -23.47
C GLU A 86 -25.44 12.58 -22.12
N TRP A 87 -24.38 12.76 -21.31
CA TRP A 87 -24.11 11.90 -20.16
C TRP A 87 -24.29 12.58 -18.80
N MET A 88 -23.93 13.87 -18.67
CA MET A 88 -23.91 14.55 -17.39
C MET A 88 -25.31 14.68 -16.79
N ASN A 89 -25.49 14.09 -15.60
CA ASN A 89 -26.75 14.05 -14.85
C ASN A 89 -27.93 13.50 -15.67
N LYS A 90 -27.68 12.46 -16.46
CA LYS A 90 -28.70 11.87 -17.34
C LYS A 90 -29.03 10.40 -17.05
N TRP A 91 -28.26 9.74 -16.20
CA TRP A 91 -28.36 8.30 -16.00
C TRP A 91 -28.72 7.97 -14.55
N PRO A 92 -29.57 6.98 -14.30
CA PRO A 92 -29.73 6.45 -12.96
C PRO A 92 -28.43 5.75 -12.55
N VAL A 93 -27.95 6.05 -11.33
CA VAL A 93 -26.69 5.52 -10.78
C VAL A 93 -26.97 4.80 -9.47
N ILE A 94 -26.36 3.63 -9.31
CA ILE A 94 -26.23 2.93 -8.05
C ILE A 94 -24.75 3.03 -7.67
N PHE A 95 -24.45 3.60 -6.51
CA PHE A 95 -23.09 3.63 -5.94
C PHE A 95 -23.06 2.88 -4.61
N VAL A 96 -22.21 1.88 -4.49
CA VAL A 96 -22.02 1.12 -3.25
C VAL A 96 -20.53 0.96 -2.96
N SER A 97 -20.12 1.21 -1.71
CA SER A 97 -18.76 0.96 -1.23
C SER A 97 -18.77 -0.11 -0.15
N PHE A 98 -17.93 -1.12 -0.32
CA PHE A 98 -17.78 -2.21 0.65
C PHE A 98 -16.65 -1.98 1.65
N ARG A 99 -16.10 -0.77 1.69
CA ARG A 99 -14.95 -0.38 2.52
C ARG A 99 -15.14 -0.68 4.01
N GLN A 100 -16.36 -0.53 4.52
CA GLN A 100 -16.64 -0.64 5.96
C GLN A 100 -16.96 -2.06 6.41
N ILE A 101 -17.04 -3.03 5.48
CA ILE A 101 -17.44 -4.39 5.82
C ILE A 101 -16.26 -5.12 6.46
N ASP A 102 -16.40 -5.38 7.75
CA ASP A 102 -15.46 -6.09 8.60
C ASP A 102 -16.23 -6.88 9.66
N GLY A 103 -15.62 -7.88 10.29
CA GLY A 103 -16.24 -8.65 11.36
C GLY A 103 -15.28 -9.72 11.88
N LEU A 104 -15.42 -10.06 13.15
CA LEU A 104 -14.64 -11.14 13.76
C LEU A 104 -15.01 -12.51 13.23
N ASP A 105 -16.23 -12.63 12.70
CA ASP A 105 -16.80 -13.83 12.11
C ASP A 105 -17.72 -13.49 10.93
N PHE A 106 -18.19 -14.52 10.23
CA PHE A 106 -19.07 -14.36 9.07
C PHE A 106 -20.40 -13.68 9.43
N GLU A 107 -20.97 -13.96 10.59
CA GLU A 107 -22.27 -13.44 10.99
C GLU A 107 -22.20 -11.92 11.21
N SER A 108 -21.20 -11.44 11.94
CA SER A 108 -20.97 -10.01 12.14
C SER A 108 -20.64 -9.27 10.84
N ALA A 109 -19.80 -9.85 9.98
CA ALA A 109 -19.48 -9.25 8.68
C ALA A 109 -20.70 -9.22 7.74
N CYS A 110 -21.54 -10.27 7.75
CA CYS A 110 -22.78 -10.34 6.99
C CYS A 110 -23.81 -9.31 7.48
N ALA A 111 -23.89 -9.07 8.79
CA ALA A 111 -24.74 -8.03 9.38
C ALA A 111 -24.30 -6.63 8.92
N MET A 112 -23.00 -6.34 8.88
CA MET A 112 -22.49 -5.08 8.32
C MET A 112 -22.79 -4.92 6.83
N LEU A 113 -22.61 -6.00 6.05
CA LEU A 113 -23.02 -6.00 4.65
C LEU A 113 -24.51 -5.72 4.49
N SER A 114 -25.36 -6.35 5.31
CA SER A 114 -26.81 -6.11 5.32
C SER A 114 -27.12 -4.65 5.61
N SER A 115 -26.44 -4.00 6.56
CA SER A 115 -26.61 -2.58 6.86
C SER A 115 -26.25 -1.69 5.67
N VAL A 116 -25.11 -1.92 5.02
CA VAL A 116 -24.69 -1.16 3.82
C VAL A 116 -25.71 -1.28 2.70
N ILE A 117 -26.20 -2.48 2.45
CA ILE A 117 -27.22 -2.71 1.40
C ILE A 117 -28.57 -2.11 1.81
N ALA A 118 -28.94 -2.16 3.09
CA ALA A 118 -30.17 -1.53 3.60
C ALA A 118 -30.13 0.00 3.43
N GLU A 119 -29.01 0.65 3.74
CA GLU A 119 -28.81 2.08 3.50
C GLU A 119 -28.97 2.43 2.02
N LEU A 120 -28.31 1.68 1.13
CA LEU A 120 -28.45 1.83 -0.31
C LEU A 120 -29.92 1.73 -0.76
N PHE A 121 -30.68 0.76 -0.26
CA PHE A 121 -32.09 0.60 -0.61
C PHE A 121 -32.94 1.75 -0.06
N ASN A 122 -32.65 2.24 1.14
CA ASN A 122 -33.35 3.37 1.72
C ASN A 122 -33.16 4.68 0.93
N GLU A 123 -32.00 4.89 0.28
CA GLU A 123 -31.79 6.00 -0.65
C GLU A 123 -32.66 5.93 -1.91
N HIS A 124 -33.18 4.73 -2.24
CA HIS A 124 -33.94 4.46 -3.44
C HIS A 124 -35.40 4.06 -3.18
N LEU A 125 -35.97 4.37 -2.01
CA LEU A 125 -37.36 4.07 -1.66
C LEU A 125 -38.40 4.59 -2.69
N TYR A 126 -38.07 5.70 -3.36
CA TYR A 126 -38.93 6.33 -4.36
C TYR A 126 -39.29 5.41 -5.56
N VAL A 127 -38.45 4.38 -5.84
CA VAL A 127 -38.76 3.44 -6.95
C VAL A 127 -40.02 2.63 -6.68
N LEU A 128 -40.43 2.47 -5.40
CA LEU A 128 -41.62 1.70 -5.04
C LEU A 128 -42.95 2.37 -5.45
N ASP A 129 -42.91 3.65 -5.84
CA ASP A 129 -44.08 4.39 -6.33
C ASP A 129 -44.50 3.96 -7.74
N ASP A 130 -43.66 3.20 -8.43
CA ASP A 130 -43.97 2.72 -9.79
C ASP A 130 -44.97 1.53 -9.74
N GLU A 131 -46.10 1.67 -10.42
CA GLU A 131 -47.15 0.64 -10.48
C GLU A 131 -46.73 -0.63 -11.22
N ARG A 132 -45.72 -0.56 -12.07
CA ARG A 132 -45.18 -1.72 -12.80
C ARG A 132 -44.41 -2.69 -11.90
N ILE A 133 -44.04 -2.27 -10.69
CA ILE A 133 -43.32 -3.08 -9.70
C ILE A 133 -44.33 -3.98 -8.98
N THR A 134 -44.10 -5.28 -9.05
CA THR A 134 -44.96 -6.29 -8.43
C THR A 134 -44.90 -6.23 -6.90
N GLU A 135 -46.01 -6.65 -6.25
CA GLU A 135 -46.05 -6.70 -4.77
C GLU A 135 -44.98 -7.63 -4.18
N TYR A 136 -44.57 -8.66 -4.89
CA TYR A 136 -43.45 -9.52 -4.48
C TYR A 136 -42.14 -8.72 -4.46
N GLN A 137 -41.84 -7.96 -5.50
CA GLN A 137 -40.63 -7.14 -5.57
C GLN A 137 -40.65 -6.02 -4.51
N LYS A 138 -41.80 -5.38 -4.29
CA LYS A 138 -41.99 -4.38 -3.23
C LYS A 138 -41.73 -4.97 -1.85
N LYS A 139 -42.23 -6.18 -1.59
CA LYS A 139 -41.96 -6.90 -0.31
C LYS A 139 -40.48 -7.19 -0.14
N THR A 140 -39.83 -7.79 -1.12
CA THR A 140 -38.38 -8.09 -1.06
C THR A 140 -37.57 -6.80 -0.86
N PHE A 141 -37.91 -5.72 -1.58
CA PHE A 141 -37.26 -4.43 -1.39
C PHE A 141 -37.38 -3.92 0.05
N ARG A 142 -38.58 -3.96 0.64
CA ARG A 142 -38.82 -3.52 2.02
C ARG A 142 -38.07 -4.38 3.04
N ASN A 143 -38.01 -5.69 2.86
CA ASN A 143 -37.21 -6.59 3.72
C ASN A 143 -35.72 -6.18 3.71
N ILE A 144 -35.19 -5.90 2.52
CA ILE A 144 -33.79 -5.46 2.38
C ILE A 144 -33.59 -4.09 3.03
N ALA A 145 -34.47 -3.12 2.75
CA ALA A 145 -34.38 -1.78 3.32
C ALA A 145 -34.53 -1.75 4.85
N ALA A 146 -35.27 -2.73 5.43
CA ALA A 146 -35.41 -2.90 6.87
C ALA A 146 -34.23 -3.63 7.54
N GLY A 147 -33.28 -4.16 6.76
CA GLY A 147 -32.19 -5.01 7.28
C GLY A 147 -32.64 -6.43 7.67
N GLU A 148 -33.83 -6.85 7.22
CA GLU A 148 -34.44 -8.15 7.52
C GLU A 148 -34.28 -9.17 6.35
N ALA A 149 -33.41 -8.85 5.39
CA ALA A 149 -33.18 -9.67 4.21
C ALA A 149 -32.53 -11.02 4.55
N THR A 150 -33.01 -12.06 3.91
CA THR A 150 -32.33 -13.36 3.90
C THR A 150 -31.01 -13.25 3.12
N GLN A 151 -30.08 -14.20 3.34
CA GLN A 151 -28.84 -14.25 2.56
C GLN A 151 -29.08 -14.33 1.06
N THR A 152 -30.13 -15.02 0.63
CA THR A 152 -30.52 -15.11 -0.78
C THR A 152 -31.00 -13.76 -1.33
N GLU A 153 -31.79 -13.02 -0.58
CA GLU A 153 -32.24 -11.68 -0.95
C GLU A 153 -31.06 -10.71 -1.01
N LEU A 154 -30.12 -10.77 -0.06
CA LEU A 154 -28.90 -9.99 -0.08
C LEU A 154 -28.04 -10.27 -1.32
N LYS A 155 -27.81 -11.55 -1.65
CA LYS A 155 -27.05 -11.95 -2.85
C LYS A 155 -27.65 -11.41 -4.15
N ASN A 156 -28.97 -11.27 -4.22
CA ASN A 156 -29.68 -10.77 -5.39
C ASN A 156 -30.01 -9.27 -5.32
N SER A 157 -29.64 -8.58 -4.26
CA SER A 157 -30.06 -7.21 -3.98
C SER A 157 -29.67 -6.21 -5.08
N LEU A 158 -28.40 -6.20 -5.51
CA LEU A 158 -27.94 -5.27 -6.55
C LEU A 158 -28.64 -5.52 -7.88
N ARG A 159 -28.88 -6.77 -8.25
CA ARG A 159 -29.64 -7.12 -9.47
C ARG A 159 -31.10 -6.68 -9.37
N LEU A 160 -31.73 -6.87 -8.22
CA LEU A 160 -33.09 -6.37 -7.98
C LEU A 160 -33.14 -4.85 -8.12
N LEU A 161 -32.23 -4.12 -7.44
CA LEU A 161 -32.22 -2.67 -7.47
C LEU A 161 -32.01 -2.11 -8.89
N THR A 162 -31.05 -2.67 -9.67
CA THR A 162 -30.85 -2.27 -11.08
C THR A 162 -32.12 -2.49 -11.91
N THR A 163 -32.82 -3.61 -11.69
CA THR A 163 -34.06 -3.90 -12.40
C THR A 163 -35.16 -2.90 -12.07
N LEU A 164 -35.36 -2.58 -10.80
CA LEU A 164 -36.39 -1.64 -10.33
C LEU A 164 -36.10 -0.22 -10.80
N MET A 165 -34.86 0.23 -10.73
CA MET A 165 -34.46 1.55 -11.23
C MET A 165 -34.61 1.65 -12.75
N ASN A 166 -34.28 0.59 -13.50
CA ASN A 166 -34.51 0.55 -14.95
C ASN A 166 -36.00 0.68 -15.28
N LEU A 167 -36.88 0.01 -14.54
CA LEU A 167 -38.32 0.16 -14.69
C LEU A 167 -38.77 1.59 -14.41
N TYR A 168 -38.36 2.15 -13.27
CA TYR A 168 -38.76 3.49 -12.83
C TYR A 168 -38.33 4.59 -13.80
N TYR A 169 -37.05 4.59 -14.20
CA TYR A 169 -36.52 5.63 -15.11
C TYR A 169 -36.75 5.35 -16.59
N GLY A 170 -37.20 4.14 -16.98
CA GLY A 170 -37.25 3.70 -18.37
C GLY A 170 -35.91 3.72 -19.08
N ARG A 171 -34.82 3.61 -18.34
CA ARG A 171 -33.44 3.74 -18.82
C ARG A 171 -32.53 2.81 -18.05
N GLN A 172 -31.51 2.24 -18.73
CA GLN A 172 -30.50 1.41 -18.11
C GLN A 172 -29.73 2.16 -17.01
N VAL A 173 -29.17 1.42 -16.05
CA VAL A 173 -28.55 1.91 -14.83
C VAL A 173 -27.04 1.79 -14.94
N ILE A 174 -26.30 2.77 -14.41
CA ILE A 174 -24.86 2.68 -14.20
C ILE A 174 -24.62 2.16 -12.78
N LEU A 175 -23.79 1.12 -12.65
CA LEU A 175 -23.47 0.50 -11.35
C LEU A 175 -22.01 0.76 -11.00
N LEU A 176 -21.78 1.45 -9.90
CA LEU A 176 -20.48 1.80 -9.36
C LEU A 176 -20.24 1.03 -8.06
N ILE A 177 -19.22 0.16 -8.04
CA ILE A 177 -18.87 -0.69 -6.88
C ILE A 177 -17.45 -0.35 -6.43
N ASP A 178 -17.31 0.21 -5.23
CA ASP A 178 -16.02 0.58 -4.67
C ASP A 178 -15.54 -0.43 -3.63
N GLU A 179 -14.24 -0.72 -3.64
CA GLU A 179 -13.53 -1.61 -2.71
C GLU A 179 -14.20 -3.00 -2.56
N TYR A 180 -14.53 -3.65 -3.69
CA TYR A 180 -15.25 -4.92 -3.74
C TYR A 180 -14.51 -6.09 -3.04
N ASP A 181 -13.19 -6.02 -2.95
CA ASP A 181 -12.31 -7.05 -2.42
C ASP A 181 -12.09 -6.94 -0.90
N VAL A 182 -12.45 -5.82 -0.27
CA VAL A 182 -12.24 -5.59 1.17
C VAL A 182 -12.93 -6.64 2.04
N PRO A 183 -14.23 -6.98 1.84
CA PRO A 183 -14.88 -8.01 2.65
C PRO A 183 -14.19 -9.37 2.55
N ILE A 184 -13.66 -9.70 1.36
CA ILE A 184 -12.97 -10.97 1.09
C ILE A 184 -11.60 -10.98 1.76
N ALA A 185 -10.86 -9.87 1.70
CA ALA A 185 -9.57 -9.72 2.37
C ALA A 185 -9.70 -9.86 3.89
N LYS A 186 -10.70 -9.21 4.48
CA LYS A 186 -11.00 -9.30 5.92
C LYS A 186 -11.43 -10.70 6.33
N ALA A 187 -12.27 -11.34 5.53
CA ALA A 187 -12.71 -12.71 5.76
C ALA A 187 -11.57 -13.72 5.71
N ASN A 188 -10.55 -13.50 4.87
CA ASN A 188 -9.35 -14.33 4.83
C ASN A 188 -8.60 -14.25 6.15
N ALA A 189 -8.37 -13.05 6.66
CA ALA A 189 -7.73 -12.84 7.96
C ALA A 189 -8.57 -13.40 9.13
N GLY A 190 -9.91 -13.33 9.04
CA GLY A 190 -10.85 -13.83 10.06
C GLY A 190 -11.19 -15.32 9.95
N GLY A 191 -10.71 -16.03 8.93
CA GLY A 191 -10.94 -17.48 8.75
C GLY A 191 -12.31 -17.88 8.20
N TYR A 192 -13.12 -16.92 7.71
CA TYR A 192 -14.45 -17.17 7.11
C TYR A 192 -14.50 -16.86 5.60
N TYR A 193 -13.36 -16.97 4.94
CA TYR A 193 -13.14 -16.61 3.52
C TYR A 193 -14.20 -17.19 2.56
N ARG A 194 -14.47 -18.52 2.64
CA ARG A 194 -15.38 -19.20 1.69
C ARG A 194 -16.82 -18.68 1.78
N GLN A 195 -17.29 -18.39 3.00
CA GLN A 195 -18.65 -17.89 3.23
C GLN A 195 -18.82 -16.48 2.67
N MET A 196 -17.84 -15.59 2.91
CA MET A 196 -17.86 -14.23 2.38
C MET A 196 -17.69 -14.21 0.86
N LEU A 197 -16.83 -15.06 0.32
CA LEU A 197 -16.65 -15.21 -1.12
C LEU A 197 -17.96 -15.61 -1.82
N ASP A 198 -18.71 -16.56 -1.26
CA ASP A 198 -20.01 -17.00 -1.80
C ASP A 198 -21.06 -15.87 -1.73
N MET A 199 -21.04 -15.06 -0.67
CA MET A 199 -21.87 -13.86 -0.56
C MET A 199 -21.53 -12.84 -1.62
N MET A 200 -20.26 -12.49 -1.80
CA MET A 200 -19.81 -11.53 -2.79
C MET A 200 -20.05 -12.01 -4.23
N LYS A 201 -19.84 -13.31 -4.50
CA LYS A 201 -20.22 -13.92 -5.79
C LYS A 201 -21.71 -13.70 -6.12
N GLY A 202 -22.56 -13.85 -5.12
CA GLY A 202 -24.00 -13.59 -5.27
C GLY A 202 -24.28 -12.15 -5.68
N LEU A 203 -23.71 -11.18 -4.97
CA LEU A 203 -23.87 -9.75 -5.27
C LEU A 203 -23.36 -9.39 -6.67
N MET A 204 -22.21 -9.93 -7.08
CA MET A 204 -21.62 -9.68 -8.40
C MET A 204 -22.39 -10.33 -9.56
N GLN A 205 -23.40 -11.16 -9.31
CA GLN A 205 -24.33 -11.62 -10.38
C GLN A 205 -25.08 -10.45 -11.05
N ALA A 206 -25.18 -9.30 -10.38
CA ALA A 206 -25.73 -8.08 -10.99
C ALA A 206 -24.96 -7.61 -12.23
N LEU A 207 -23.70 -8.02 -12.37
CA LEU A 207 -22.81 -7.68 -13.49
C LEU A 207 -22.92 -8.64 -14.68
N LYS A 208 -23.67 -9.74 -14.54
CA LYS A 208 -23.75 -10.81 -15.54
C LYS A 208 -25.10 -10.81 -16.22
N ASP A 209 -25.13 -10.78 -17.55
CA ASP A 209 -26.35 -10.91 -18.34
C ASP A 209 -27.52 -10.05 -17.79
N ASN A 210 -27.23 -8.78 -17.47
CA ASN A 210 -28.16 -7.86 -16.86
C ASN A 210 -28.60 -6.78 -17.86
N CYS A 211 -29.71 -6.99 -18.54
CA CYS A 211 -30.22 -6.05 -19.53
C CYS A 211 -30.60 -4.67 -18.95
N ALA A 212 -30.77 -4.56 -17.63
CA ALA A 212 -30.99 -3.30 -16.94
C ALA A 212 -29.69 -2.48 -16.75
N LEU A 213 -28.54 -3.08 -16.96
CA LEU A 213 -27.24 -2.43 -16.78
C LEU A 213 -26.82 -1.69 -18.06
N LYS A 214 -26.39 -0.44 -17.93
CA LYS A 214 -25.74 0.32 -19.01
C LYS A 214 -24.26 -0.04 -19.09
N PHE A 215 -23.56 0.11 -18.00
CA PHE A 215 -22.22 -0.37 -17.72
C PHE A 215 -21.96 -0.35 -16.21
N ALA A 216 -20.87 -0.99 -15.79
CA ALA A 216 -20.40 -0.93 -14.41
C ALA A 216 -18.93 -0.56 -14.33
N VAL A 217 -18.56 0.13 -13.24
CA VAL A 217 -17.17 0.33 -12.82
C VAL A 217 -16.99 -0.30 -11.45
N VAL A 218 -15.97 -1.14 -11.32
CA VAL A 218 -15.66 -1.84 -10.08
C VAL A 218 -14.24 -1.51 -9.67
N THR A 219 -14.02 -1.10 -8.41
CA THR A 219 -12.67 -0.82 -7.89
C THR A 219 -12.29 -1.74 -6.75
N GLY A 220 -11.00 -2.05 -6.67
CA GLY A 220 -10.41 -2.84 -5.59
C GLY A 220 -8.88 -2.74 -5.58
N CYS A 221 -8.24 -3.50 -4.69
CA CYS A 221 -6.78 -3.63 -4.68
C CYS A 221 -6.32 -4.84 -5.51
N LEU A 222 -7.06 -5.94 -5.46
CA LEU A 222 -6.72 -7.19 -6.15
C LEU A 222 -7.84 -7.63 -7.10
N LYS A 223 -7.44 -8.29 -8.20
CA LYS A 223 -8.36 -8.95 -9.11
C LYS A 223 -8.58 -10.40 -8.66
N ILE A 224 -9.67 -10.65 -7.93
CA ILE A 224 -10.03 -11.99 -7.44
C ILE A 224 -10.70 -12.79 -8.58
N ALA A 225 -9.92 -13.08 -9.64
CA ALA A 225 -10.46 -13.67 -10.88
C ALA A 225 -10.56 -15.20 -10.83
N LYS A 226 -9.61 -15.89 -10.20
CA LYS A 226 -9.58 -17.37 -10.13
C LYS A 226 -10.79 -17.97 -9.41
N GLU A 227 -11.44 -17.20 -8.56
CA GLU A 227 -12.61 -17.62 -7.79
C GLU A 227 -13.94 -17.51 -8.55
N SER A 228 -13.92 -17.29 -9.85
CA SER A 228 -15.13 -17.23 -10.69
C SER A 228 -16.11 -16.11 -10.34
N ILE A 229 -15.71 -15.07 -9.62
CA ILE A 229 -16.59 -13.92 -9.33
C ILE A 229 -17.07 -13.26 -10.62
N PHE A 230 -16.17 -13.10 -11.59
CA PHE A 230 -16.44 -12.47 -12.88
C PHE A 230 -16.53 -13.46 -14.04
N THR A 231 -16.49 -14.78 -13.80
CA THR A 231 -16.63 -15.79 -14.86
C THR A 231 -18.02 -15.71 -15.49
N GLY A 232 -18.05 -15.63 -16.81
CA GLY A 232 -19.31 -15.50 -17.57
C GLY A 232 -19.82 -14.06 -17.71
N THR A 233 -19.05 -13.05 -17.29
CA THR A 233 -19.32 -11.66 -17.67
C THR A 233 -18.73 -11.43 -19.06
N ASN A 234 -19.58 -11.16 -20.04
CA ASN A 234 -19.15 -10.77 -21.37
C ASN A 234 -18.64 -9.32 -21.33
N ASN A 235 -17.71 -8.97 -22.23
CA ASN A 235 -17.18 -7.60 -22.35
C ASN A 235 -16.62 -7.01 -21.04
N PHE A 236 -15.94 -7.86 -20.25
CA PHE A 236 -15.26 -7.48 -19.02
C PHE A 236 -13.82 -7.04 -19.34
N VAL A 237 -13.46 -5.82 -18.95
CA VAL A 237 -12.11 -5.28 -19.07
C VAL A 237 -11.55 -5.04 -17.68
N SER A 238 -10.38 -5.58 -17.42
CA SER A 238 -9.61 -5.35 -16.19
C SER A 238 -8.46 -4.42 -16.48
N ASP A 239 -8.20 -3.50 -15.59
CA ASP A 239 -7.11 -2.54 -15.64
C ASP A 239 -6.37 -2.58 -14.29
N SER A 240 -5.15 -3.14 -14.29
CA SER A 240 -4.30 -3.36 -13.12
C SER A 240 -3.10 -2.40 -13.10
N VAL A 241 -2.20 -2.57 -12.15
CA VAL A 241 -0.92 -1.84 -12.12
C VAL A 241 0.03 -2.23 -13.27
N ALA A 242 -0.24 -3.34 -13.96
CA ALA A 242 0.54 -3.77 -15.12
C ALA A 242 0.02 -3.18 -16.45
N ASP A 243 -1.18 -2.59 -16.45
CA ASP A 243 -1.82 -2.02 -17.63
C ASP A 243 -1.56 -0.52 -17.72
N SER A 244 -1.47 0.03 -18.95
CA SER A 244 -1.16 1.46 -19.18
C SER A 244 -2.40 2.34 -19.38
N ARG A 245 -3.56 1.75 -19.67
CA ARG A 245 -4.74 2.47 -20.21
C ARG A 245 -5.29 3.58 -19.30
N LEU A 246 -5.47 3.32 -18.01
CA LEU A 246 -6.08 4.26 -17.06
C LEU A 246 -5.11 4.72 -15.98
N THR A 247 -3.83 4.47 -16.13
CA THR A 247 -2.84 4.61 -15.07
C THR A 247 -2.70 6.05 -14.58
N GLU A 248 -2.65 7.02 -15.47
CA GLU A 248 -2.49 8.45 -15.12
C GLU A 248 -3.66 9.02 -14.29
N TYR A 249 -4.81 8.34 -14.27
CA TYR A 249 -5.96 8.77 -13.45
C TYR A 249 -5.90 8.27 -12.00
N PHE A 250 -4.99 7.36 -11.70
CA PHE A 250 -4.81 6.76 -10.38
C PHE A 250 -3.38 6.93 -9.89
N GLY A 251 -3.10 8.04 -9.25
CA GLY A 251 -1.78 8.53 -8.87
C GLY A 251 -1.59 9.97 -9.35
N PHE A 252 -0.49 10.60 -8.98
CA PHE A 252 -0.07 11.87 -9.56
C PHE A 252 1.11 11.64 -10.51
N VAL A 253 1.05 12.22 -11.70
CA VAL A 253 2.21 12.27 -12.60
C VAL A 253 3.13 13.43 -12.23
N GLN A 254 4.38 13.42 -12.72
CA GLN A 254 5.39 14.42 -12.37
C GLN A 254 4.91 15.86 -12.62
N SER A 255 4.26 16.12 -13.75
CA SER A 255 3.76 17.47 -14.09
C SER A 255 2.72 17.99 -13.09
N GLU A 256 1.86 17.12 -12.57
CA GLU A 256 0.87 17.48 -11.56
C GLU A 256 1.52 17.75 -10.20
N VAL A 257 2.53 16.96 -9.83
CA VAL A 257 3.33 17.22 -8.61
C VAL A 257 4.05 18.55 -8.72
N ASP A 258 4.65 18.87 -9.86
CA ASP A 258 5.32 20.15 -10.10
C ASP A 258 4.34 21.32 -9.97
N GLU A 259 3.09 21.17 -10.46
CA GLU A 259 2.04 22.18 -10.31
C GLU A 259 1.63 22.34 -8.84
N ILE A 260 1.40 21.25 -8.10
CA ILE A 260 1.13 21.28 -6.66
C ILE A 260 2.22 22.05 -5.90
N LEU A 261 3.49 21.74 -6.17
CA LEU A 261 4.63 22.37 -5.51
C LEU A 261 4.76 23.86 -5.85
N LYS A 262 4.47 24.22 -7.10
CA LYS A 262 4.44 25.62 -7.56
C LYS A 262 3.33 26.39 -6.84
N ASP A 263 2.13 25.85 -6.81
CA ASP A 263 0.96 26.48 -6.18
C ASP A 263 1.13 26.60 -4.66
N ALA A 264 1.77 25.62 -4.03
CA ALA A 264 2.12 25.64 -2.61
C ALA A 264 3.36 26.51 -2.31
N HIS A 265 4.09 27.02 -3.31
CA HIS A 265 5.34 27.77 -3.17
C HIS A 265 6.47 27.01 -2.47
N ILE A 266 6.59 25.69 -2.72
CA ILE A 266 7.57 24.77 -2.11
C ILE A 266 8.37 23.96 -3.13
N LEU A 267 8.68 24.54 -4.30
CA LEU A 267 9.45 23.89 -5.37
C LEU A 267 10.82 23.36 -4.90
N ASN A 268 11.40 23.95 -3.86
CA ASN A 268 12.65 23.48 -3.24
C ASN A 268 12.54 22.11 -2.57
N GLN A 269 11.34 21.58 -2.40
CA GLN A 269 11.08 20.24 -1.83
C GLN A 269 10.89 19.14 -2.88
N SER A 270 11.01 19.47 -4.17
CA SER A 270 10.79 18.52 -5.27
C SER A 270 11.65 17.26 -5.15
N GLU A 271 12.94 17.39 -4.80
CA GLU A 271 13.83 16.25 -4.63
C GLU A 271 13.43 15.35 -3.47
N ASN A 272 13.02 15.92 -2.33
CA ASN A 272 12.52 15.16 -1.18
C ASN A 272 11.24 14.39 -1.52
N ILE A 273 10.28 15.05 -2.19
CA ILE A 273 9.02 14.43 -2.60
C ILE A 273 9.29 13.29 -3.58
N ARG A 274 10.18 13.51 -4.55
CA ARG A 274 10.56 12.49 -5.51
C ARG A 274 11.19 11.28 -4.82
N LYS A 275 12.16 11.49 -3.94
CA LYS A 275 12.86 10.42 -3.24
C LYS A 275 11.91 9.57 -2.37
N TRP A 276 10.93 10.20 -1.71
CA TRP A 276 10.11 9.55 -0.71
C TRP A 276 8.79 8.97 -1.24
N TYR A 277 8.20 9.57 -2.28
CA TYR A 277 6.81 9.27 -2.67
C TYR A 277 6.62 8.97 -4.16
N ASP A 278 7.67 9.08 -4.98
CA ASP A 278 7.71 8.65 -6.37
C ASP A 278 8.03 7.14 -6.49
N GLY A 279 8.25 6.69 -7.71
CA GLY A 279 8.83 5.38 -8.02
C GLY A 279 7.81 4.28 -8.26
N TYR A 280 6.52 4.56 -8.28
CA TYR A 280 5.53 3.59 -8.73
C TYR A 280 5.46 3.62 -10.26
N HIS A 281 5.90 2.53 -10.87
CA HIS A 281 5.82 2.33 -12.32
C HIS A 281 4.64 1.42 -12.65
N PHE A 282 3.53 2.00 -13.14
CA PHE A 282 2.32 1.29 -13.51
C PHE A 282 2.14 1.29 -15.03
N GLY A 283 2.14 0.11 -15.67
CA GLY A 283 2.22 0.01 -17.12
C GLY A 283 3.44 0.75 -17.66
N ASP A 284 3.23 1.85 -18.37
CA ASP A 284 4.29 2.68 -18.96
C ASP A 284 4.42 4.07 -18.28
N VAL A 285 3.76 4.28 -17.15
CA VAL A 285 3.64 5.60 -16.50
C VAL A 285 4.17 5.56 -15.08
N ASP A 286 4.98 6.57 -14.73
CA ASP A 286 5.42 6.78 -13.37
C ASP A 286 4.42 7.64 -12.61
N VAL A 287 4.07 7.20 -11.42
CA VAL A 287 3.11 7.90 -10.57
C VAL A 287 3.57 7.97 -9.12
N TYR A 288 3.19 9.05 -8.48
CA TYR A 288 3.32 9.27 -7.03
C TYR A 288 2.04 8.80 -6.31
N CYS A 289 2.18 8.37 -5.07
CA CYS A 289 1.01 8.15 -4.22
C CYS A 289 0.39 9.50 -3.79
N PRO A 290 -0.86 9.80 -4.20
CA PRO A 290 -1.50 11.10 -3.90
C PRO A 290 -1.62 11.41 -2.41
N TRP A 291 -1.90 10.38 -1.61
CA TRP A 291 -2.03 10.51 -0.17
C TRP A 291 -0.76 11.04 0.48
N ASP A 292 0.39 10.52 0.10
CA ASP A 292 1.67 10.83 0.71
C ASP A 292 2.14 12.22 0.30
N VAL A 293 2.03 12.54 -0.99
CA VAL A 293 2.33 13.88 -1.51
C VAL A 293 1.50 14.94 -0.79
N MET A 294 0.17 14.74 -0.70
CA MET A 294 -0.72 15.73 -0.10
C MET A 294 -0.51 15.89 1.41
N ASN A 295 -0.22 14.81 2.14
CA ASN A 295 0.12 14.90 3.56
C ASN A 295 1.41 15.68 3.77
N TYR A 296 2.45 15.39 2.98
CA TYR A 296 3.72 16.10 3.13
C TYR A 296 3.60 17.59 2.75
N VAL A 297 2.87 17.91 1.70
CA VAL A 297 2.56 19.32 1.35
C VAL A 297 1.83 20.03 2.50
N LEU A 298 0.86 19.37 3.14
CA LEU A 298 0.16 19.91 4.30
C LEU A 298 1.10 20.15 5.49
N ASP A 299 2.01 19.20 5.76
CA ASP A 299 3.00 19.35 6.83
C ASP A 299 3.99 20.48 6.55
N LEU A 300 4.44 20.63 5.31
CA LEU A 300 5.31 21.73 4.88
C LEU A 300 4.62 23.11 5.01
N GLN A 301 3.31 23.18 4.79
CA GLN A 301 2.56 24.43 5.02
C GLN A 301 2.48 24.80 6.51
N ARG A 302 2.45 23.78 7.40
CA ARG A 302 2.44 24.00 8.86
C ARG A 302 3.84 24.30 9.39
N LYS A 303 4.84 23.59 8.85
CA LYS A 303 6.24 23.66 9.25
C LYS A 303 7.13 23.57 8.01
N PRO A 304 7.71 24.70 7.52
CA PRO A 304 8.46 24.73 6.27
C PRO A 304 9.71 23.82 6.23
N ASP A 305 10.21 23.41 7.36
CA ASP A 305 11.34 22.49 7.53
C ASP A 305 10.90 21.07 7.94
N ALA A 306 9.63 20.72 7.74
CA ALA A 306 9.14 19.37 7.99
C ALA A 306 9.92 18.34 7.17
N LYS A 307 10.32 17.24 7.83
CA LYS A 307 10.95 16.11 7.14
C LYS A 307 9.87 15.20 6.56
N PRO A 308 10.14 14.52 5.44
CA PRO A 308 9.27 13.48 4.93
C PRO A 308 9.04 12.39 5.98
N LEU A 309 7.85 11.83 6.00
CA LEU A 309 7.43 10.76 6.92
C LEU A 309 6.76 9.63 6.14
N SER A 310 6.71 8.44 6.72
CA SER A 310 5.92 7.34 6.18
C SER A 310 4.44 7.50 6.56
N TYR A 311 3.65 8.12 5.69
CA TYR A 311 2.20 8.34 5.89
C TYR A 311 1.40 7.07 5.61
N TRP A 312 1.91 6.18 4.80
CA TRP A 312 1.24 4.92 4.46
C TRP A 312 1.29 3.89 5.59
N LYS A 313 2.37 3.85 6.36
CA LYS A 313 2.60 2.92 7.47
C LYS A 313 1.44 2.85 8.47
N ASN A 314 0.81 3.97 8.77
CA ASN A 314 -0.26 4.07 9.78
C ASN A 314 -1.67 3.84 9.20
N THR A 315 -1.81 3.62 7.90
CA THR A 315 -3.10 3.57 7.21
C THR A 315 -3.37 2.26 6.49
N SER A 316 -2.35 1.41 6.33
CA SER A 316 -2.47 0.09 5.72
C SER A 316 -2.30 -0.99 6.78
N ASP A 317 -3.09 -2.05 6.66
CA ASP A 317 -2.87 -3.28 7.41
C ASP A 317 -1.64 -3.97 6.82
N ASN A 318 -0.49 -3.84 7.50
CA ASN A 318 0.78 -4.45 7.09
C ASN A 318 0.79 -5.99 7.28
N ALA A 319 -0.39 -6.60 7.49
CA ALA A 319 -0.55 -8.04 7.64
C ALA A 319 0.02 -8.81 6.43
N ILE A 320 -0.02 -8.22 5.24
CA ILE A 320 0.57 -8.83 4.03
C ILE A 320 2.09 -8.97 4.18
N ILE A 321 2.80 -7.92 4.64
CA ILE A 321 4.24 -8.02 4.91
C ILE A 321 4.51 -8.98 6.08
N ARG A 322 3.60 -9.04 7.06
CA ARG A 322 3.72 -9.96 8.19
C ARG A 322 3.58 -11.43 7.76
N SER A 323 2.65 -11.72 6.86
CA SER A 323 2.53 -13.07 6.29
C SER A 323 3.75 -13.50 5.47
N PHE A 324 4.47 -12.55 4.88
CA PHE A 324 5.77 -12.75 4.22
C PHE A 324 6.83 -13.32 5.16
N ILE A 325 6.84 -12.84 6.39
CA ILE A 325 7.82 -13.20 7.41
C ILE A 325 7.61 -14.64 7.89
N ASP A 326 6.37 -15.07 8.03
CA ASP A 326 6.02 -16.44 8.44
C ASP A 326 6.44 -17.50 7.41
N TYR A 327 6.63 -17.07 6.15
CA TYR A 327 7.08 -17.91 5.02
C TYR A 327 8.59 -17.86 4.74
N ALA A 328 9.37 -17.09 5.50
CA ALA A 328 10.78 -16.80 5.22
C ALA A 328 11.68 -18.04 5.21
N GLY A 329 11.76 -18.67 4.03
CA GLY A 329 12.85 -19.58 3.66
C GLY A 329 14.10 -18.81 3.22
N SER A 330 15.21 -19.51 3.02
CA SER A 330 16.50 -18.91 2.61
C SER A 330 16.43 -18.12 1.29
N SER A 331 15.57 -18.53 0.36
CA SER A 331 15.35 -17.85 -0.94
C SER A 331 14.72 -16.47 -0.77
N ILE A 332 13.70 -16.37 0.07
CA ILE A 332 12.98 -15.12 0.34
C ILE A 332 13.89 -14.09 1.01
N THR A 333 14.71 -14.53 1.97
CA THR A 333 15.65 -13.65 2.67
C THR A 333 16.65 -13.03 1.68
N GLN A 334 17.22 -13.81 0.79
CA GLN A 334 18.17 -13.30 -0.22
C GLN A 334 17.53 -12.28 -1.16
N LYS A 335 16.30 -12.54 -1.61
CA LYS A 335 15.56 -11.60 -2.48
C LYS A 335 15.22 -10.30 -1.74
N LEU A 336 14.83 -10.41 -0.47
CA LEU A 336 14.55 -9.24 0.38
C LEU A 336 15.81 -8.38 0.57
N GLU A 337 16.96 -8.99 0.80
CA GLU A 337 18.25 -8.30 0.90
C GLU A 337 18.59 -7.57 -0.40
N THR A 338 18.37 -8.21 -1.54
CA THR A 338 18.56 -7.59 -2.85
C THR A 338 17.69 -6.34 -2.99
N LEU A 339 16.43 -6.42 -2.60
CA LEU A 339 15.49 -5.30 -2.64
C LEU A 339 15.90 -4.16 -1.69
N LEU A 340 16.25 -4.48 -0.44
CA LEU A 340 16.67 -3.49 0.57
C LEU A 340 17.99 -2.81 0.19
N SER A 341 18.87 -3.49 -0.56
CA SER A 341 20.09 -2.88 -1.09
C SER A 341 19.87 -2.02 -2.35
N GLY A 342 18.61 -1.77 -2.74
CA GLY A 342 18.28 -0.98 -3.92
C GLY A 342 18.38 -1.74 -5.24
N GLY A 343 18.50 -3.07 -5.20
CA GLY A 343 18.45 -3.93 -6.37
C GLY A 343 17.03 -4.33 -6.76
N TYR A 344 16.92 -5.21 -7.75
CA TYR A 344 15.66 -5.78 -8.18
C TYR A 344 15.70 -7.31 -8.16
N ILE A 345 14.54 -7.93 -8.08
CA ILE A 345 14.33 -9.38 -8.21
C ILE A 345 13.51 -9.67 -9.45
N VAL A 346 13.76 -10.80 -10.10
CA VAL A 346 13.00 -11.22 -11.29
C VAL A 346 12.02 -12.32 -10.87
N GLN A 347 10.73 -12.07 -11.07
CA GLN A 347 9.64 -12.94 -10.65
C GLN A 347 8.60 -13.11 -11.75
N GLN A 348 7.94 -14.27 -11.76
CA GLN A 348 6.70 -14.41 -12.52
C GLN A 348 5.56 -13.80 -11.70
N VAL A 349 4.87 -12.81 -12.26
CA VAL A 349 3.74 -12.14 -11.63
C VAL A 349 2.43 -12.80 -12.09
N ASP A 350 1.61 -13.21 -11.13
CA ASP A 350 0.25 -13.67 -11.39
C ASP A 350 -0.76 -12.59 -10.93
N GLU A 351 -1.34 -11.87 -11.88
CA GLU A 351 -2.33 -10.82 -11.61
C GLU A 351 -3.70 -11.37 -11.19
N ASN A 352 -3.94 -12.67 -11.38
CA ASN A 352 -5.21 -13.32 -11.08
C ASN A 352 -5.19 -14.06 -9.73
N LEU A 353 -4.38 -13.60 -8.80
CA LEU A 353 -4.27 -14.20 -7.47
C LEU A 353 -5.55 -14.04 -6.64
N THR A 354 -5.77 -15.03 -5.78
CA THR A 354 -6.81 -14.99 -4.76
C THR A 354 -6.19 -15.08 -3.38
N TYR A 355 -6.90 -14.58 -2.37
CA TYR A 355 -6.43 -14.63 -0.99
C TYR A 355 -6.18 -16.05 -0.46
N ASP A 356 -6.88 -17.08 -0.97
CA ASP A 356 -6.67 -18.50 -0.60
C ASP A 356 -5.27 -19.02 -1.02
N TYR A 357 -4.67 -18.43 -2.04
CA TYR A 357 -3.36 -18.85 -2.57
C TYR A 357 -2.19 -17.99 -2.06
N LEU A 358 -2.47 -17.02 -1.18
CA LEU A 358 -1.44 -16.17 -0.58
C LEU A 358 -0.28 -16.96 0.00
N HIS A 359 -0.60 -18.07 0.67
CA HIS A 359 0.37 -18.89 1.37
C HIS A 359 0.76 -20.18 0.60
N SER A 360 0.39 -20.30 -0.67
CA SER A 360 0.62 -21.54 -1.43
C SER A 360 1.97 -21.60 -2.14
N SER A 361 2.57 -20.46 -2.50
CA SER A 361 3.89 -20.40 -3.12
C SER A 361 4.61 -19.07 -2.88
N GLU A 362 5.94 -19.08 -3.06
CA GLU A 362 6.76 -17.87 -2.98
C GLU A 362 6.41 -16.86 -4.08
N GLU A 363 6.12 -17.32 -5.31
CA GLU A 363 5.75 -16.45 -6.43
C GLU A 363 4.48 -15.64 -6.16
N ASN A 364 3.50 -16.25 -5.51
CA ASN A 364 2.25 -15.60 -5.15
C ASN A 364 2.48 -14.43 -4.17
N LEU A 365 3.42 -14.61 -3.26
CA LEU A 365 3.79 -13.58 -2.31
C LEU A 365 4.37 -12.34 -3.00
N TRP A 366 5.31 -12.52 -3.93
CA TRP A 366 5.89 -11.42 -4.69
C TRP A 366 4.86 -10.72 -5.57
N SER A 367 3.95 -11.49 -6.17
CA SER A 367 2.85 -10.95 -6.97
C SER A 367 1.93 -10.05 -6.15
N ILE A 368 1.58 -10.45 -4.92
CA ILE A 368 0.73 -9.63 -4.05
C ILE A 368 1.43 -8.37 -3.60
N LEU A 369 2.72 -8.43 -3.23
CA LEU A 369 3.48 -7.25 -2.86
C LEU A 369 3.53 -6.25 -4.02
N TYR A 370 3.64 -6.71 -5.26
CA TYR A 370 3.58 -5.87 -6.45
C TYR A 370 2.17 -5.27 -6.64
N LEU A 371 1.13 -6.09 -6.65
CA LEU A 371 -0.24 -5.65 -6.90
C LEU A 371 -0.78 -4.71 -5.80
N THR A 372 -0.25 -4.81 -4.59
CA THR A 372 -0.65 -3.97 -3.46
C THR A 372 0.26 -2.75 -3.24
N GLY A 373 1.30 -2.56 -4.06
CA GLY A 373 2.17 -1.38 -4.07
C GLY A 373 3.34 -1.42 -3.08
N TYR A 374 3.63 -2.56 -2.48
CA TYR A 374 4.87 -2.73 -1.71
C TYR A 374 6.10 -2.96 -2.60
N LEU A 375 5.88 -3.39 -3.83
CA LEU A 375 6.88 -3.45 -4.90
C LEU A 375 6.32 -2.75 -6.14
N THR A 376 7.21 -2.37 -7.03
CA THR A 376 6.90 -1.83 -8.35
C THR A 376 7.71 -2.54 -9.43
N SER A 377 7.30 -2.43 -10.69
CA SER A 377 8.10 -2.93 -11.81
C SER A 377 9.27 -2.00 -12.10
N VAL A 378 10.39 -2.58 -12.54
CA VAL A 378 11.55 -1.84 -13.06
C VAL A 378 11.32 -1.55 -14.54
N ARG A 379 11.65 -0.36 -14.99
CA ARG A 379 11.52 0.03 -16.39
C ARG A 379 12.40 -0.81 -17.31
N ALA A 380 11.92 -1.05 -18.52
CA ALA A 380 12.65 -1.87 -19.49
C ALA A 380 14.02 -1.30 -19.88
N ASP A 381 14.17 0.03 -19.87
CA ASP A 381 15.42 0.74 -20.18
C ASP A 381 16.44 0.73 -19.02
N GLU A 382 16.00 0.40 -17.81
CA GLU A 382 16.86 0.25 -16.62
C GLU A 382 17.41 -1.19 -16.48
N LEU A 383 16.92 -2.13 -17.28
CA LEU A 383 17.34 -3.54 -17.22
C LEU A 383 18.62 -3.77 -18.06
N GLU A 384 19.59 -4.46 -17.49
CA GLU A 384 20.80 -4.85 -18.22
C GLU A 384 20.53 -5.78 -19.42
N ASN A 385 19.51 -6.63 -19.30
CA ASN A 385 19.09 -7.58 -20.33
C ASN A 385 17.56 -7.67 -20.40
N PRO A 386 16.99 -7.91 -21.59
CA PRO A 386 15.56 -8.17 -21.72
C PRO A 386 15.12 -9.38 -20.91
N LEU A 387 13.98 -9.29 -20.26
CA LEU A 387 13.42 -10.39 -19.48
C LEU A 387 12.68 -11.39 -20.39
N PRO A 388 12.63 -12.69 -20.01
CA PRO A 388 11.75 -13.64 -20.66
C PRO A 388 10.28 -13.21 -20.50
N GLU A 389 9.44 -13.59 -21.49
CA GLU A 389 8.00 -13.39 -21.38
C GLU A 389 7.46 -13.93 -20.05
N ARG A 390 6.53 -13.21 -19.42
CA ARG A 390 5.89 -13.49 -18.11
C ARG A 390 6.76 -13.22 -16.87
N PHE A 391 7.99 -12.75 -17.02
CA PHE A 391 8.79 -12.32 -15.88
C PHE A 391 8.83 -10.80 -15.77
N THR A 392 8.74 -10.32 -14.54
CA THR A 392 8.81 -8.90 -14.21
C THR A 392 9.96 -8.69 -13.23
N ALA A 393 10.78 -7.67 -13.46
CA ALA A 393 11.73 -7.20 -12.50
C ALA A 393 10.99 -6.31 -11.48
N LEU A 394 11.11 -6.65 -10.21
CA LEU A 394 10.43 -5.97 -9.12
C LEU A 394 11.42 -5.32 -8.17
N THR A 395 11.15 -4.08 -7.76
CA THR A 395 11.96 -3.31 -6.81
C THR A 395 11.09 -2.60 -5.78
N ILE A 396 11.70 -2.08 -4.72
CA ILE A 396 11.03 -1.21 -3.74
C ILE A 396 10.86 0.18 -4.38
N PRO A 397 9.65 0.75 -4.41
CA PRO A 397 9.40 1.97 -5.17
C PRO A 397 10.15 3.21 -4.62
N ASN A 398 10.22 3.37 -3.30
CA ASN A 398 10.71 4.61 -2.69
C ASN A 398 11.16 4.42 -1.23
N GLU A 399 11.66 5.51 -0.63
CA GLU A 399 12.16 5.50 0.75
C GLU A 399 11.04 5.25 1.78
N GLU A 400 9.81 5.68 1.53
CA GLU A 400 8.69 5.39 2.43
C GLU A 400 8.46 3.89 2.57
N ILE A 401 8.35 3.20 1.45
CA ILE A 401 8.14 1.74 1.44
C ILE A 401 9.38 1.00 1.95
N ARG A 402 10.58 1.52 1.68
CA ARG A 402 11.83 0.98 2.25
C ARG A 402 11.80 1.01 3.77
N GLU A 403 11.41 2.14 4.38
CA GLU A 403 11.27 2.27 5.84
C GLU A 403 10.25 1.27 6.41
N ILE A 404 9.16 0.99 5.69
CA ILE A 404 8.18 -0.01 6.10
C ILE A 404 8.80 -1.42 6.12
N TYR A 405 9.56 -1.79 5.09
CA TYR A 405 10.27 -3.07 5.06
C TYR A 405 11.29 -3.17 6.20
N GLU A 406 12.13 -2.17 6.38
CA GLU A 406 13.16 -2.14 7.43
C GLU A 406 12.53 -2.30 8.82
N THR A 407 11.50 -1.53 9.14
CA THR A 407 10.82 -1.62 10.44
C THR A 407 10.09 -2.95 10.64
N THR A 408 9.62 -3.59 9.58
CA THR A 408 8.96 -4.90 9.65
C THR A 408 9.98 -6.01 9.83
N VAL A 409 11.10 -5.96 9.12
CA VAL A 409 12.24 -6.88 9.30
C VAL A 409 12.80 -6.78 10.72
N ILE A 410 12.99 -5.57 11.26
CA ILE A 410 13.42 -5.34 12.64
C ILE A 410 12.46 -6.03 13.62
N ARG A 411 11.14 -5.83 13.45
CA ARG A 411 10.14 -6.47 14.31
C ARG A 411 10.16 -7.99 14.22
N TRP A 412 10.39 -8.53 13.04
CA TRP A 412 10.52 -9.98 12.84
C TRP A 412 11.72 -10.56 13.60
N PHE A 413 12.88 -9.90 13.56
CA PHE A 413 14.01 -10.31 14.36
C PHE A 413 13.67 -10.31 15.85
N ASP A 414 12.87 -9.36 16.31
CA ASP A 414 12.41 -9.28 17.69
C ASP A 414 11.45 -10.42 18.06
N GLU A 415 10.49 -10.76 17.22
CA GLU A 415 9.52 -11.83 17.44
C GLU A 415 10.14 -13.23 17.29
N SER A 416 11.12 -13.39 16.40
CA SER A 416 11.82 -14.66 16.17
C SER A 416 12.85 -15.02 17.25
N ALA A 417 13.17 -14.09 18.14
CA ALA A 417 14.15 -14.25 19.23
C ALA A 417 13.55 -14.42 20.65
N PRO A 418 12.37 -15.01 20.87
CA PRO A 418 11.66 -14.94 22.14
C PRO A 418 12.28 -15.74 23.31
N LYS A 419 13.38 -16.47 23.11
CA LYS A 419 14.01 -17.33 24.14
C LYS A 419 15.50 -17.12 24.35
N TRP A 420 16.06 -16.05 23.75
CA TRP A 420 17.47 -15.78 23.93
C TRP A 420 17.66 -14.82 25.11
N ASN A 421 18.58 -15.19 26.02
CA ASN A 421 18.96 -14.31 27.14
C ASN A 421 19.80 -13.14 26.61
N ARG A 422 19.13 -12.06 26.22
CA ARG A 422 19.78 -10.86 25.66
C ARG A 422 20.66 -10.14 26.67
N SER A 423 20.48 -10.39 27.98
CA SER A 423 21.25 -9.69 29.03
C SER A 423 22.74 -9.88 28.88
N ALA A 424 23.20 -11.08 28.52
CA ALA A 424 24.62 -11.34 28.32
C ALA A 424 25.27 -10.52 27.19
N LEU A 425 24.54 -10.33 26.09
CA LEU A 425 24.99 -9.49 24.96
C LEU A 425 25.12 -8.03 25.40
N PHE A 426 24.07 -7.48 26.03
CA PHE A 426 24.06 -6.08 26.45
C PHE A 426 25.06 -5.82 27.58
N ASP A 427 25.19 -6.74 28.51
CA ASP A 427 26.23 -6.69 29.54
C ASP A 427 27.63 -6.66 28.92
N ALA A 428 27.87 -7.47 27.88
CA ALA A 428 29.14 -7.50 27.18
C ALA A 428 29.42 -6.17 26.45
N VAL A 429 28.40 -5.56 25.85
CA VAL A 429 28.53 -4.21 25.23
C VAL A 429 28.93 -3.20 26.30
N TRP A 430 28.14 -3.07 27.36
CA TRP A 430 28.36 -2.01 28.36
C TRP A 430 29.55 -2.24 29.29
N LYS A 431 30.15 -3.44 29.27
CA LYS A 431 31.41 -3.76 29.98
C LYS A 431 32.63 -3.75 29.07
N GLY A 432 32.49 -3.45 27.80
CA GLY A 432 33.60 -3.51 26.84
C GLY A 432 34.14 -4.93 26.59
N ASN A 433 33.40 -5.97 26.96
CA ASN A 433 33.85 -7.36 26.84
C ASN A 433 33.70 -7.89 25.41
N ILE A 434 34.76 -7.69 24.62
CA ILE A 434 34.80 -8.05 23.19
C ILE A 434 34.57 -9.54 22.95
N GLN A 435 35.19 -10.39 23.77
CA GLN A 435 35.12 -11.85 23.57
C GLN A 435 33.72 -12.38 23.79
N GLU A 436 33.05 -11.90 24.81
CA GLU A 436 31.66 -12.27 25.10
C GLU A 436 30.71 -11.69 24.08
N LEU A 437 30.87 -10.41 23.70
CA LEU A 437 30.08 -9.76 22.64
C LEU A 437 30.19 -10.50 21.30
N GLN A 438 31.40 -10.82 20.86
CA GLN A 438 31.65 -11.60 19.65
C GLN A 438 31.05 -13.01 19.74
N GLY A 439 31.16 -13.65 20.91
CA GLY A 439 30.59 -14.97 21.16
C GLY A 439 29.06 -14.99 21.04
N GLU A 440 28.38 -14.00 21.64
CA GLU A 440 26.92 -13.86 21.61
C GLU A 440 26.42 -13.49 20.20
N LEU A 441 27.07 -12.55 19.52
CA LEU A 441 26.77 -12.22 18.14
C LEU A 441 26.95 -13.42 17.20
N ASN A 442 28.06 -14.17 17.31
CA ASN A 442 28.27 -15.38 16.52
C ASN A 442 27.22 -16.45 16.81
N ARG A 443 26.80 -16.59 18.06
CA ARG A 443 25.74 -17.54 18.44
C ARG A 443 24.40 -17.14 17.82
N LEU A 444 24.10 -15.85 17.82
CA LEU A 444 22.90 -15.29 17.21
C LEU A 444 22.91 -15.47 15.69
N LEU A 445 24.00 -15.08 15.02
CA LEU A 445 24.18 -15.24 13.58
C LEU A 445 23.99 -16.69 13.10
N ARG A 446 24.47 -17.67 13.87
CA ARG A 446 24.31 -19.10 13.54
C ARG A 446 22.84 -19.57 13.61
N ARG A 447 22.04 -18.97 14.48
CA ARG A 447 20.64 -19.35 14.72
C ARG A 447 19.65 -18.64 13.78
N THR A 448 19.96 -17.42 13.37
CA THR A 448 19.04 -16.53 12.68
C THR A 448 19.29 -16.41 11.17
N ILE A 449 20.49 -16.76 10.68
CA ILE A 449 20.92 -16.45 9.33
C ILE A 449 21.18 -17.71 8.49
N SER A 450 20.78 -17.70 7.20
CA SER A 450 21.06 -18.73 6.21
C SER A 450 22.45 -18.55 5.54
N TYR A 451 22.96 -19.53 4.78
CA TYR A 451 24.35 -19.60 4.27
C TYR A 451 24.64 -18.76 3.03
N HIS A 452 23.88 -17.71 2.68
CA HIS A 452 24.08 -16.94 1.45
C HIS A 452 24.73 -15.57 1.68
N ASP A 453 25.34 -15.01 0.64
CA ASP A 453 26.19 -13.80 0.68
C ASP A 453 25.43 -12.56 1.15
N TYR A 454 25.82 -12.04 2.31
CA TYR A 454 25.23 -10.83 2.93
C TYR A 454 26.02 -9.58 2.54
N LYS A 455 25.31 -8.43 2.39
CA LYS A 455 25.91 -7.10 2.23
C LYS A 455 25.95 -6.36 3.57
N GLU A 456 26.72 -5.29 3.62
CA GLU A 456 26.95 -4.45 4.81
C GLU A 456 25.64 -3.94 5.43
N ASP A 457 24.73 -3.44 4.60
CA ASP A 457 23.43 -2.88 5.04
C ASP A 457 22.56 -3.87 5.85
N PHE A 458 22.65 -5.17 5.53
CA PHE A 458 21.95 -6.19 6.31
C PHE A 458 22.45 -6.26 7.76
N TYR A 459 23.76 -6.21 7.96
CA TYR A 459 24.34 -6.28 9.29
C TYR A 459 24.10 -5.02 10.10
N HIS A 460 23.96 -3.85 9.44
CA HIS A 460 23.48 -2.64 10.07
C HIS A 460 22.05 -2.80 10.63
N ALA A 461 21.13 -3.24 9.79
CA ALA A 461 19.74 -3.48 10.20
C ALA A 461 19.65 -4.55 11.31
N PHE A 462 20.47 -5.59 11.23
CA PHE A 462 20.57 -6.64 12.24
C PHE A 462 21.03 -6.08 13.60
N LEU A 463 22.10 -5.28 13.65
CA LEU A 463 22.57 -4.64 14.88
C LEU A 463 21.53 -3.67 15.44
N ALA A 464 21.00 -2.78 14.60
CA ALA A 464 19.98 -1.82 15.01
C ALA A 464 18.74 -2.52 15.60
N GLY A 465 18.28 -3.61 14.98
CA GLY A 465 17.14 -4.39 15.43
C GLY A 465 17.35 -5.07 16.78
N ILE A 466 18.54 -5.62 17.04
CA ILE A 466 18.86 -6.26 18.32
C ILE A 466 18.73 -5.27 19.49
N PHE A 467 19.25 -4.05 19.33
CA PHE A 467 19.26 -3.05 20.39
C PHE A 467 17.91 -2.33 20.52
N ALA A 468 17.25 -1.99 19.42
CA ALA A 468 15.91 -1.40 19.45
C ALA A 468 14.89 -2.33 20.12
N GLY A 469 14.93 -3.61 19.80
CA GLY A 469 14.06 -4.62 20.42
C GLY A 469 14.37 -4.90 21.90
N ALA A 470 15.46 -4.39 22.42
CA ALA A 470 15.78 -4.42 23.85
C ALA A 470 15.33 -3.14 24.59
N GLY A 471 14.71 -2.20 23.87
CA GLY A 471 14.22 -0.95 24.42
C GLY A 471 15.26 0.17 24.51
N TYR A 472 16.43 -0.01 23.90
CA TYR A 472 17.41 1.08 23.77
C TYR A 472 16.97 2.06 22.68
N MET A 473 17.32 3.34 22.85
CA MET A 473 17.22 4.31 21.78
C MET A 473 18.32 4.05 20.75
N VAL A 474 17.93 3.71 19.53
CA VAL A 474 18.87 3.39 18.44
C VAL A 474 18.73 4.43 17.34
N GLU A 475 19.86 4.97 16.91
CA GLU A 475 19.96 5.82 15.72
C GLU A 475 20.82 5.08 14.69
N SER A 476 20.35 5.01 13.44
CA SER A 476 21.05 4.34 12.35
C SER A 476 21.25 5.33 11.20
N ASN A 477 22.44 5.28 10.58
CA ASN A 477 22.82 6.16 9.47
C ASN A 477 22.70 7.68 9.77
N LYS A 478 22.86 8.09 11.01
CA LYS A 478 22.80 9.49 11.42
C LYS A 478 24.16 10.16 11.29
N GLU A 479 24.16 11.44 10.94
CA GLU A 479 25.38 12.25 10.86
C GLU A 479 25.93 12.54 12.26
N TYR A 480 27.18 12.17 12.49
CA TYR A 480 27.97 12.49 13.65
C TYR A 480 29.40 12.87 13.22
N GLY A 481 29.95 13.96 13.77
CA GLY A 481 31.24 14.47 13.33
C GLY A 481 31.25 14.79 11.84
N ASP A 482 32.25 14.28 11.13
CA ASP A 482 32.45 14.50 9.69
C ASP A 482 31.85 13.39 8.80
N GLY A 483 31.00 12.50 9.35
CA GLY A 483 30.44 11.37 8.60
C GLY A 483 29.13 10.82 9.16
N ARG A 484 28.75 9.64 8.69
CA ARG A 484 27.57 8.91 9.14
C ARG A 484 27.99 7.63 9.85
N SER A 485 27.56 7.47 11.11
CA SER A 485 27.75 6.23 11.84
C SER A 485 26.69 5.20 11.46
N ASP A 486 27.05 3.92 11.44
CA ASP A 486 26.13 2.85 11.08
C ASP A 486 25.04 2.66 12.13
N VAL A 487 25.40 2.45 13.39
CA VAL A 487 24.44 2.25 14.49
C VAL A 487 24.95 2.93 15.76
N VAL A 488 24.12 3.77 16.37
CA VAL A 488 24.38 4.40 17.68
C VAL A 488 23.30 3.96 18.66
N VAL A 489 23.72 3.35 19.77
CA VAL A 489 22.84 2.83 20.82
C VAL A 489 22.99 3.68 22.08
N LYS A 490 21.91 4.28 22.57
CA LYS A 490 21.90 5.21 23.69
C LYS A 490 21.21 4.60 24.90
N ASP A 491 21.95 4.55 26.01
CA ASP A 491 21.45 4.22 27.35
C ASP A 491 21.32 5.52 28.16
N GLN A 492 20.23 6.25 27.93
CA GLN A 492 20.00 7.54 28.59
C GLN A 492 19.87 7.43 30.13
N ILE A 493 19.44 6.27 30.63
CA ILE A 493 19.24 6.05 32.05
C ILE A 493 20.60 6.02 32.78
N ASN A 494 21.62 5.42 32.15
CA ASN A 494 22.94 5.25 32.72
C ASN A 494 23.97 6.21 32.13
N GLY A 495 23.58 7.18 31.30
CA GLY A 495 24.47 8.17 30.70
C GLY A 495 25.52 7.58 29.73
N ARG A 496 25.20 6.46 29.06
CA ARG A 496 26.13 5.72 28.22
C ARG A 496 25.72 5.67 26.78
N VAL A 497 26.68 5.61 25.86
CA VAL A 497 26.40 5.42 24.44
C VAL A 497 27.39 4.46 23.80
N ALA A 498 26.95 3.60 22.91
CA ALA A 498 27.78 2.69 22.13
C ALA A 498 27.64 2.98 20.64
N VAL A 499 28.74 3.16 19.94
CA VAL A 499 28.83 3.40 18.50
C VAL A 499 29.34 2.13 17.83
N PHE A 500 28.63 1.66 16.85
CA PHE A 500 28.98 0.49 16.07
C PHE A 500 29.19 0.89 14.60
N GLU A 501 30.31 0.45 14.05
CA GLU A 501 30.56 0.49 12.61
C GLU A 501 30.70 -0.93 12.09
N ALA A 502 29.94 -1.29 11.08
CA ALA A 502 29.87 -2.64 10.54
C ALA A 502 30.51 -2.71 9.16
N LYS A 503 31.32 -3.70 8.91
CA LYS A 503 31.90 -4.00 7.59
C LYS A 503 31.63 -5.44 7.19
N TYR A 504 31.45 -5.66 5.92
CA TYR A 504 31.26 -6.98 5.36
C TYR A 504 32.44 -7.43 4.51
N THR A 505 32.75 -8.72 4.55
CA THR A 505 33.74 -9.32 3.67
C THR A 505 33.27 -10.65 3.10
N ARG A 506 33.67 -10.95 1.85
CA ARG A 506 33.48 -12.26 1.21
C ARG A 506 34.60 -13.26 1.47
N GLN A 507 35.66 -12.84 2.15
CA GLN A 507 36.86 -13.62 2.42
C GLN A 507 37.14 -13.67 3.92
N LEU A 508 37.19 -14.88 4.49
CA LEU A 508 37.37 -15.08 5.92
C LEU A 508 38.71 -14.47 6.40
N GLU A 509 39.75 -14.56 5.58
CA GLU A 509 41.07 -14.03 5.89
C GLU A 509 41.14 -12.50 6.02
N LYS A 510 40.14 -11.79 5.44
CA LYS A 510 40.03 -10.33 5.50
C LYS A 510 39.18 -9.84 6.67
N LEU A 511 38.63 -10.72 7.49
CA LEU A 511 37.71 -10.36 8.55
C LEU A 511 38.37 -9.40 9.57
N GLU A 512 39.61 -9.69 9.95
CA GLU A 512 40.38 -8.85 10.88
C GLU A 512 40.70 -7.46 10.31
N CYS A 513 41.19 -7.42 9.07
CA CYS A 513 41.45 -6.15 8.37
C CYS A 513 40.22 -5.28 8.24
N LYS A 514 39.05 -5.87 7.94
CA LYS A 514 37.77 -5.15 7.84
C LYS A 514 37.28 -4.65 9.20
N CYS A 515 37.57 -5.38 10.26
CA CYS A 515 37.25 -4.92 11.60
C CYS A 515 38.13 -3.70 12.00
N ASP A 516 39.42 -3.70 11.62
CA ASP A 516 40.29 -2.55 11.80
C ASP A 516 39.87 -1.34 10.94
N GLU A 517 39.43 -1.57 9.71
CA GLU A 517 38.86 -0.52 8.86
C GLU A 517 37.63 0.14 9.52
N ALA A 518 36.73 -0.66 10.13
CA ALA A 518 35.56 -0.16 10.83
C ALA A 518 35.95 0.74 12.03
N LEU A 519 36.89 0.31 12.86
CA LEU A 519 37.38 1.13 13.96
C LEU A 519 38.04 2.42 13.51
N ASN A 520 38.92 2.33 12.50
CA ASN A 520 39.59 3.51 11.93
C ASN A 520 38.58 4.50 11.35
N GLN A 521 37.44 4.04 10.84
CA GLN A 521 36.37 4.91 10.34
C GLN A 521 35.75 5.70 11.50
N ILE A 522 35.43 5.06 12.62
CA ILE A 522 34.89 5.74 13.82
C ILE A 522 35.85 6.85 14.30
N GLU A 523 37.15 6.55 14.34
CA GLU A 523 38.17 7.51 14.77
C GLU A 523 38.32 8.67 13.80
N ASN A 524 38.50 8.37 12.50
CA ASN A 524 38.73 9.38 11.46
C ASN A 524 37.57 10.33 11.28
N GLN A 525 36.33 9.85 11.46
CA GLN A 525 35.10 10.65 11.33
C GLN A 525 34.70 11.30 12.67
N MET A 526 35.47 11.13 13.73
CA MET A 526 35.26 11.74 15.05
C MET A 526 33.88 11.52 15.67
N TYR A 527 33.22 10.37 15.38
CA TYR A 527 31.87 10.07 15.89
C TYR A 527 31.81 10.12 17.43
N ALA A 528 32.85 9.61 18.12
CA ALA A 528 32.89 9.60 19.55
C ALA A 528 32.97 11.01 20.18
N LYS A 529 33.73 11.94 19.60
CA LYS A 529 33.94 13.28 20.15
C LYS A 529 32.69 14.11 20.34
N GLN A 530 31.74 13.99 19.40
CA GLN A 530 30.47 14.71 19.50
C GLN A 530 29.57 14.11 20.60
N LEU A 531 29.69 12.80 20.85
CA LEU A 531 28.91 12.11 21.87
C LEU A 531 29.52 12.24 23.27
N GLU A 532 30.81 12.48 23.39
CA GLU A 532 31.49 12.74 24.67
C GLU A 532 31.03 14.02 25.38
N GLU A 533 30.39 14.95 24.64
CA GLU A 533 29.78 16.15 25.23
C GLU A 533 28.45 15.85 25.94
N ASP A 534 27.74 14.81 25.51
CA ASP A 534 26.39 14.48 25.97
C ASP A 534 26.32 13.23 26.88
N TYR A 535 27.37 12.39 26.89
CA TYR A 535 27.37 11.10 27.59
C TYR A 535 28.63 10.91 28.42
N ASP A 536 28.49 10.33 29.62
CA ASP A 536 29.61 10.07 30.56
C ASP A 536 30.52 8.95 30.06
N GLU A 537 30.00 8.00 29.27
CA GLU A 537 30.73 6.86 28.72
C GLU A 537 30.40 6.65 27.24
N VAL A 538 31.40 6.67 26.39
CA VAL A 538 31.29 6.42 24.95
C VAL A 538 32.12 5.18 24.59
N LEU A 539 31.44 4.14 24.09
CA LEU A 539 32.04 2.88 23.68
C LEU A 539 32.01 2.76 22.17
N CYS A 540 33.13 2.44 21.54
CA CYS A 540 33.24 2.32 20.08
C CYS A 540 33.62 0.90 19.67
N TYR A 541 32.80 0.33 18.75
CA TYR A 541 32.97 -1.03 18.27
C TYR A 541 33.08 -1.07 16.76
N GLY A 542 34.19 -1.62 16.26
CA GLY A 542 34.28 -2.06 14.86
C GLY A 542 33.85 -3.52 14.76
N ILE A 543 32.93 -3.82 13.86
CA ILE A 543 32.46 -5.18 13.64
C ILE A 543 32.63 -5.54 12.18
N ALA A 544 33.32 -6.65 11.91
CA ALA A 544 33.38 -7.23 10.57
C ALA A 544 32.58 -8.52 10.50
N PHE A 545 31.85 -8.69 9.41
CA PHE A 545 31.01 -9.86 9.19
C PHE A 545 31.47 -10.68 7.98
N PHE A 546 31.44 -12.00 8.14
CA PHE A 546 31.63 -12.98 7.10
C PHE A 546 30.62 -14.11 7.27
N LYS A 547 29.57 -14.15 6.46
CA LYS A 547 28.49 -15.15 6.59
C LYS A 547 27.94 -15.19 8.03
N LYS A 548 27.98 -16.33 8.69
CA LYS A 548 27.51 -16.56 10.06
C LYS A 548 28.58 -16.31 11.12
N ARG A 549 29.57 -15.50 10.82
CA ARG A 549 30.68 -15.16 11.73
C ARG A 549 30.87 -13.66 11.76
N CYS A 550 31.20 -13.15 12.92
CA CYS A 550 31.71 -11.79 13.07
C CYS A 550 32.99 -11.77 13.86
N MET A 551 33.74 -10.71 13.69
CA MET A 551 34.84 -10.29 14.54
C MET A 551 34.51 -8.92 15.11
N VAL A 552 34.77 -8.73 16.38
CA VAL A 552 34.53 -7.47 17.10
C VAL A 552 35.83 -6.97 17.67
N LYS A 553 36.10 -5.68 17.51
CA LYS A 553 37.20 -4.95 18.18
C LYS A 553 36.66 -3.66 18.78
N ASN A 554 37.31 -3.14 19.80
CA ASN A 554 37.05 -1.81 20.37
C ASN A 554 38.36 -1.05 20.57
N ASN A 555 38.26 0.24 20.89
CA ASN A 555 39.40 1.11 21.12
C ASN A 555 39.82 1.20 22.59
N ASN A 556 39.33 0.34 23.46
CA ASN A 556 39.71 0.31 24.89
C ASN A 556 40.89 -0.60 25.17
#